data_172c74e37470c25bfae1c4fbde8ea222
#
_entry.id   172c74e37470c25bfae1c4fbde8ea222
#
_cell.length_a   1.000
_cell.length_b   1.000
_cell.length_c   1.000
_cell.angle_alpha   90.00
_cell.angle_beta   90.00
_cell.angle_gamma   90.00
#
_symmetry.space_group_name_H-M   'P 1'
#
loop_
_entity.id
_entity.type
_entity.pdbx_description
1 polymer ?
#
loop_
_entity_poly.entity_id
_entity_poly.type
_entity_poly.pdbx_seq_one_letter_code
_entity_poly.pdbx_strand_id
1 'polypeptide(L)'
;MGQQVDDLWMGNATGPQTNSWAGPGTIGRGVGPLGRVYIFDIVPEAASATAVCAAQAVAGAGNATINGASASGGVATFDVARGVNVDSTDAGDTSQTVTVTGTDYWGQAQTETIALNGTTAVAGLKAFKTITQVAVSAALAGNLTVGSTDVLGLPYRVTDAGYILRSGWAGALANDAGTFVAADTTSPATATTGDVRGTYVPSSSANGSRRLVLALGLTGLQAGPNATQTGAIGVTPA
;
A
#
# COMPACT_ATOMS: atom_id res chain seq x y z
N MET A 1 -27.54 18.57 -21.38
CA MET A 1 -26.91 17.61 -20.47
C MET A 1 -25.68 18.28 -19.90
N GLY A 2 -25.73 18.62 -18.63
CA GLY A 2 -24.62 19.30 -17.97
C GLY A 2 -23.42 18.35 -17.88
N GLN A 3 -22.28 18.80 -18.36
CA GLN A 3 -21.02 18.21 -17.96
C GLN A 3 -20.94 18.27 -16.44
N GLN A 4 -20.74 17.14 -15.79
CA GLN A 4 -20.39 17.16 -14.38
C GLN A 4 -19.04 17.85 -14.23
N VAL A 5 -19.05 18.99 -13.58
CA VAL A 5 -17.90 19.87 -13.42
C VAL A 5 -16.96 19.38 -12.30
N ASP A 6 -17.36 18.34 -11.58
CA ASP A 6 -16.68 17.89 -10.36
C ASP A 6 -15.51 16.94 -10.61
N ASP A 7 -15.38 16.43 -11.82
CA ASP A 7 -14.25 15.58 -12.19
C ASP A 7 -13.23 16.40 -13.01
N LEU A 8 -12.05 16.52 -12.49
CA LEU A 8 -10.94 17.08 -13.27
C LEU A 8 -10.51 16.05 -14.34
N TRP A 9 -11.16 16.09 -15.48
CA TRP A 9 -10.83 15.24 -16.59
C TRP A 9 -9.63 15.79 -17.36
N MET A 10 -8.54 15.05 -17.33
CA MET A 10 -7.33 15.33 -18.14
C MET A 10 -7.38 14.67 -19.50
N GLY A 11 -8.55 14.43 -20.01
CA GLY A 11 -8.81 13.74 -21.27
C GLY A 11 -9.97 12.76 -21.12
N ASN A 12 -10.54 12.34 -22.22
CA ASN A 12 -11.66 11.42 -22.18
C ASN A 12 -11.27 10.03 -22.65
N ALA A 13 -11.46 9.08 -21.76
CA ALA A 13 -11.12 7.69 -21.97
C ALA A 13 -12.16 6.89 -22.78
N THR A 14 -13.31 7.47 -23.10
CA THR A 14 -14.46 6.69 -23.55
C THR A 14 -14.73 6.75 -25.05
N GLY A 15 -13.81 7.24 -25.83
CA GLY A 15 -13.95 7.11 -27.26
C GLY A 15 -13.61 8.35 -28.10
N PRO A 16 -13.70 8.24 -29.43
CA PRO A 16 -13.24 9.25 -30.35
C PRO A 16 -13.99 10.59 -30.28
N GLN A 17 -15.16 10.61 -29.68
CA GLN A 17 -15.95 11.84 -29.53
C GLN A 17 -15.37 12.86 -28.57
N THR A 18 -14.41 12.48 -27.82
CA THR A 18 -13.92 13.25 -26.68
C THR A 18 -12.66 14.00 -26.98
N ASN A 19 -12.10 13.73 -28.11
CA ASN A 19 -11.04 14.51 -28.71
C ASN A 19 -11.55 15.41 -29.82
N SER A 20 -12.74 15.97 -29.66
CA SER A 20 -13.32 16.84 -30.68
C SER A 20 -12.44 18.04 -31.01
N TRP A 21 -11.62 18.47 -30.07
CA TRP A 21 -10.63 19.53 -30.31
C TRP A 21 -9.31 19.03 -30.87
N ALA A 22 -8.99 17.75 -30.71
CA ALA A 22 -7.74 17.16 -31.19
C ALA A 22 -7.92 16.34 -32.49
N GLY A 23 -9.15 16.00 -32.84
CA GLY A 23 -9.48 15.18 -34.00
C GLY A 23 -9.05 13.71 -33.86
N PRO A 24 -9.71 12.79 -34.57
CA PRO A 24 -9.48 11.35 -34.44
C PRO A 24 -8.10 10.88 -34.96
N GLY A 25 -7.34 11.73 -35.62
CA GLY A 25 -6.01 11.39 -36.12
C GLY A 25 -4.84 11.93 -35.30
N THR A 26 -5.11 12.67 -34.24
CA THR A 26 -4.07 13.37 -33.47
C THR A 26 -3.61 12.67 -32.23
N ILE A 27 -4.23 11.57 -31.82
CA ILE A 27 -3.65 10.67 -30.83
C ILE A 27 -2.55 9.90 -31.56
N GLY A 28 -1.48 10.60 -31.83
CA GLY A 28 -0.28 10.02 -32.36
C GLY A 28 0.47 9.18 -31.33
N ARG A 29 1.49 8.49 -31.78
CA ARG A 29 2.43 7.80 -30.92
C ARG A 29 2.89 8.73 -29.80
N GLY A 30 2.68 8.30 -28.54
CA GLY A 30 3.16 9.01 -27.35
C GLY A 30 2.24 10.09 -26.80
N VAL A 31 1.07 10.32 -27.39
CA VAL A 31 0.07 11.26 -26.86
C VAL A 31 -1.24 10.52 -26.61
N GLY A 32 -1.68 10.49 -25.39
CA GLY A 32 -2.94 9.87 -25.00
C GLY A 32 -3.56 10.55 -23.78
N PRO A 33 -4.86 10.40 -23.57
CA PRO A 33 -5.52 10.95 -22.40
C PRO A 33 -5.01 10.26 -21.13
N LEU A 34 -4.68 11.04 -20.08
CA LEU A 34 -4.26 10.49 -18.81
C LEU A 34 -5.43 9.86 -18.03
N GLY A 35 -6.65 10.37 -18.20
CA GLY A 35 -7.80 9.94 -17.40
C GLY A 35 -8.07 10.85 -16.22
N ARG A 36 -8.14 10.28 -14.98
CA ARG A 36 -8.45 11.05 -13.78
C ARG A 36 -7.21 11.30 -12.94
N VAL A 37 -7.20 12.43 -12.24
CA VAL A 37 -6.23 12.72 -11.18
C VAL A 37 -6.95 12.60 -9.83
N TYR A 38 -6.37 11.83 -8.95
CA TYR A 38 -6.84 11.66 -7.57
C TYR A 38 -5.84 12.24 -6.59
N ILE A 39 -6.34 12.94 -5.60
CA ILE A 39 -5.52 13.46 -4.51
C ILE A 39 -5.66 12.51 -3.31
N PHE A 40 -4.57 11.86 -2.96
CA PHE A 40 -4.45 11.08 -1.75
C PHE A 40 -3.82 11.97 -0.69
N ASP A 41 -4.62 12.37 0.28
CA ASP A 41 -4.32 13.41 1.26
C ASP A 41 -4.47 12.83 2.66
N ILE A 42 -3.37 12.69 3.37
CA ILE A 42 -3.30 11.97 4.64
C ILE A 42 -2.39 12.67 5.64
N VAL A 43 -2.61 12.40 6.92
CA VAL A 43 -1.72 12.76 8.03
C VAL A 43 -1.26 11.47 8.69
N PRO A 44 -0.24 10.78 8.15
CA PRO A 44 0.14 9.47 8.63
C PRO A 44 0.81 9.55 10.01
N GLU A 45 0.38 8.67 10.92
CA GLU A 45 0.98 8.52 12.26
C GLU A 45 2.43 8.04 12.17
N ALA A 46 3.19 8.20 13.24
CA ALA A 46 4.54 7.63 13.32
C ALA A 46 4.50 6.10 13.28
N ALA A 47 5.48 5.49 12.61
CA ALA A 47 5.68 4.05 12.67
C ALA A 47 6.01 3.59 14.12
N SER A 48 5.57 2.40 14.49
CA SER A 48 5.83 1.82 15.81
C SER A 48 6.22 0.35 15.68
N ALA A 49 7.34 -0.04 16.27
CA ALA A 49 7.84 -1.41 16.25
C ALA A 49 6.91 -2.43 16.93
N THR A 50 5.96 -1.94 17.73
CA THR A 50 4.99 -2.77 18.47
C THR A 50 3.55 -2.36 18.21
N ALA A 51 3.27 -1.84 17.02
CA ALA A 51 1.93 -1.36 16.68
C ALA A 51 0.87 -2.48 16.73
N VAL A 52 1.22 -3.67 16.26
CA VAL A 52 0.31 -4.83 16.15
C VAL A 52 0.45 -5.77 17.33
N CYS A 53 1.67 -6.25 17.58
CA CYS A 53 1.96 -7.12 18.71
C CYS A 53 3.08 -6.52 19.56
N ALA A 54 2.81 -6.31 20.85
CA ALA A 54 3.86 -6.07 21.83
C ALA A 54 4.73 -7.33 21.97
N ALA A 55 5.97 -7.16 22.47
CA ALA A 55 6.89 -8.26 22.64
C ALA A 55 6.27 -9.40 23.46
N GLN A 56 6.22 -10.60 22.88
CA GLN A 56 5.58 -11.76 23.51
C GLN A 56 6.27 -13.07 23.13
N ALA A 57 6.29 -14.01 24.06
CA ALA A 57 6.80 -15.35 23.82
C ALA A 57 5.84 -16.16 22.93
N VAL A 58 6.40 -16.96 22.02
CA VAL A 58 5.69 -17.87 21.12
C VAL A 58 6.19 -19.28 21.36
N ALA A 59 5.43 -20.07 22.12
CA ALA A 59 5.84 -21.41 22.55
C ALA A 59 5.67 -22.51 21.50
N GLY A 60 5.03 -22.22 20.36
CA GLY A 60 4.75 -23.18 19.29
C GLY A 60 4.11 -22.51 18.09
N ALA A 61 3.81 -23.31 17.07
CA ALA A 61 3.01 -22.83 15.95
C ALA A 61 1.62 -22.39 16.43
N GLY A 62 1.14 -21.24 15.97
CA GLY A 62 -0.15 -20.71 16.38
C GLY A 62 -0.25 -19.20 16.28
N ASN A 63 -1.32 -18.64 16.82
CA ASN A 63 -1.59 -17.22 16.72
C ASN A 63 -0.93 -16.46 17.87
N ALA A 64 -0.23 -15.40 17.53
CA ALA A 64 0.22 -14.40 18.48
C ALA A 64 -0.95 -13.47 18.89
N THR A 65 -0.86 -12.91 20.07
CA THR A 65 -1.88 -11.98 20.57
C THR A 65 -1.68 -10.61 19.94
N ILE A 66 -2.73 -10.06 19.34
CA ILE A 66 -2.75 -8.68 18.84
C ILE A 66 -3.06 -7.76 20.01
N ASN A 67 -2.01 -7.16 20.59
CA ASN A 67 -2.04 -6.36 21.82
C ASN A 67 -1.12 -5.13 21.75
N GLY A 68 -0.71 -4.74 20.54
CA GLY A 68 0.17 -3.59 20.33
C GLY A 68 -0.53 -2.25 20.46
N ALA A 69 0.21 -1.17 20.17
CA ALA A 69 -0.27 0.20 20.35
C ALA A 69 -1.51 0.55 19.49
N SER A 70 -1.64 -0.07 18.32
CA SER A 70 -2.79 0.14 17.41
C SER A 70 -3.89 -0.91 17.60
N ALA A 71 -3.77 -1.79 18.62
CA ALA A 71 -4.69 -2.90 18.85
C ALA A 71 -5.86 -2.49 19.75
N SER A 72 -7.06 -2.92 19.38
CA SER A 72 -8.26 -2.85 20.19
C SER A 72 -9.14 -4.07 19.92
N GLY A 73 -9.56 -4.76 20.96
CA GLY A 73 -10.40 -5.96 20.82
C GLY A 73 -9.79 -7.09 19.98
N GLY A 74 -8.46 -7.21 19.96
CA GLY A 74 -7.75 -8.25 19.19
C GLY A 74 -7.60 -7.92 17.68
N VAL A 75 -7.86 -6.70 17.29
CA VAL A 75 -7.67 -6.18 15.92
C VAL A 75 -6.76 -4.95 15.98
N ALA A 76 -5.72 -4.91 15.16
CA ALA A 76 -4.96 -3.69 14.96
C ALA A 76 -5.55 -2.91 13.78
N THR A 77 -5.74 -1.60 13.97
CA THR A 77 -6.28 -0.70 12.95
C THR A 77 -5.36 0.49 12.76
N PHE A 78 -4.96 0.75 11.54
CA PHE A 78 -4.09 1.87 11.20
C PHE A 78 -4.88 3.07 10.67
N ASP A 79 -4.29 4.25 10.81
CA ASP A 79 -4.78 5.53 10.28
C ASP A 79 -4.94 5.49 8.75
N VAL A 80 -3.95 4.90 8.05
CA VAL A 80 -3.95 4.58 6.62
C VAL A 80 -3.48 3.14 6.44
N ALA A 81 -3.61 2.56 5.24
CA ALA A 81 -3.00 1.26 4.97
C ALA A 81 -1.48 1.37 5.09
N ARG A 82 -0.85 0.51 5.91
CA ARG A 82 0.57 0.55 6.23
C ARG A 82 1.25 -0.79 6.06
N GLY A 83 2.51 -0.75 5.69
CA GLY A 83 3.38 -1.91 5.76
C GLY A 83 3.61 -2.33 7.21
N VAL A 84 3.88 -3.62 7.39
CA VAL A 84 4.22 -4.22 8.69
C VAL A 84 5.67 -4.67 8.70
N ASN A 85 6.25 -4.82 9.88
CA ASN A 85 7.52 -5.49 10.07
C ASN A 85 7.41 -6.51 11.22
N VAL A 86 8.26 -7.52 11.16
CA VAL A 86 8.34 -8.58 12.16
C VAL A 86 9.80 -8.74 12.60
N ASP A 87 10.02 -8.99 13.88
CA ASP A 87 11.31 -9.38 14.40
C ASP A 87 11.18 -10.29 15.61
N SER A 88 12.32 -10.89 16.04
CA SER A 88 12.45 -11.61 17.28
C SER A 88 13.56 -11.00 18.13
N THR A 89 13.52 -11.23 19.43
CA THR A 89 14.62 -10.83 20.32
C THR A 89 15.77 -11.85 20.35
N ASP A 90 15.67 -12.98 19.65
CA ASP A 90 16.73 -14.00 19.54
C ASP A 90 17.27 -14.08 18.11
N ALA A 91 18.59 -14.01 17.95
CA ALA A 91 19.26 -14.04 16.66
C ALA A 91 19.14 -15.39 15.92
N GLY A 92 18.80 -16.47 16.62
CA GLY A 92 18.62 -17.81 16.07
C GLY A 92 17.26 -18.02 15.39
N ASP A 93 16.30 -17.13 15.58
CA ASP A 93 14.95 -17.23 14.99
C ASP A 93 14.95 -16.79 13.52
N THR A 94 15.53 -17.63 12.63
CA THR A 94 15.71 -17.30 11.20
C THR A 94 14.98 -18.25 10.26
N SER A 95 14.40 -19.32 10.76
CA SER A 95 13.69 -20.34 9.98
C SER A 95 12.17 -20.24 10.06
N GLN A 96 11.66 -19.45 10.99
CA GLN A 96 10.24 -19.28 11.22
C GLN A 96 9.66 -18.20 10.30
N THR A 97 8.36 -18.33 10.02
CA THR A 97 7.60 -17.33 9.28
C THR A 97 6.44 -16.80 10.10
N VAL A 98 6.10 -15.55 9.86
CA VAL A 98 4.94 -14.88 10.42
C VAL A 98 3.96 -14.59 9.30
N THR A 99 2.74 -15.12 9.41
CA THR A 99 1.66 -14.84 8.47
C THR A 99 0.70 -13.84 9.09
N VAL A 100 0.60 -12.68 8.45
CA VAL A 100 -0.29 -11.58 8.84
C VAL A 100 -1.53 -11.63 7.95
N THR A 101 -2.72 -11.64 8.57
CA THR A 101 -4.00 -11.62 7.87
C THR A 101 -4.79 -10.39 8.30
N GLY A 102 -5.40 -9.72 7.34
CA GLY A 102 -6.15 -8.51 7.60
C GLY A 102 -6.86 -8.00 6.36
N THR A 103 -6.97 -6.69 6.24
CA THR A 103 -7.60 -6.05 5.08
C THR A 103 -6.70 -4.96 4.49
N ASP A 104 -6.87 -4.74 3.20
CA ASP A 104 -6.26 -3.65 2.48
C ASP A 104 -6.95 -2.30 2.74
N TYR A 105 -6.58 -1.27 1.96
CA TYR A 105 -7.16 0.07 2.04
C TYR A 105 -8.69 0.09 1.90
N TRP A 106 -9.26 -0.79 1.07
CA TRP A 106 -10.69 -0.85 0.77
C TRP A 106 -11.46 -1.90 1.57
N GLY A 107 -10.82 -2.55 2.53
CA GLY A 107 -11.44 -3.60 3.34
C GLY A 107 -11.47 -4.98 2.68
N GLN A 108 -10.77 -5.18 1.56
CA GLN A 108 -10.63 -6.50 0.95
C GLN A 108 -9.65 -7.35 1.75
N ALA A 109 -9.98 -8.63 1.92
CA ALA A 109 -9.12 -9.57 2.65
C ALA A 109 -7.73 -9.66 2.02
N GLN A 110 -6.70 -9.65 2.86
CA GLN A 110 -5.30 -9.68 2.44
C GLN A 110 -4.47 -10.49 3.43
N THR A 111 -3.51 -11.25 2.91
CA THR A 111 -2.60 -12.07 3.70
C THR A 111 -1.17 -11.88 3.20
N GLU A 112 -0.22 -11.86 4.14
CA GLU A 112 1.21 -11.80 3.84
C GLU A 112 1.99 -12.74 4.75
N THR A 113 2.98 -13.44 4.17
CA THR A 113 3.89 -14.30 4.93
C THR A 113 5.31 -13.72 4.87
N ILE A 114 5.86 -13.39 6.02
CA ILE A 114 7.15 -12.75 6.21
C ILE A 114 8.08 -13.72 6.95
N ALA A 115 9.27 -13.97 6.41
CA ALA A 115 10.28 -14.79 7.09
C ALA A 115 10.98 -13.96 8.18
N LEU A 116 11.18 -14.51 9.36
CA LEU A 116 11.98 -13.90 10.42
C LEU A 116 13.48 -13.91 10.05
N ASN A 117 14.20 -12.92 10.54
CA ASN A 117 15.65 -12.81 10.42
C ASN A 117 16.30 -12.46 11.77
N GLY A 118 15.95 -13.24 12.78
CA GLY A 118 16.44 -13.05 14.14
C GLY A 118 16.06 -11.68 14.69
N THR A 119 17.06 -10.96 15.19
CA THR A 119 16.90 -9.61 15.77
C THR A 119 16.88 -8.49 14.74
N THR A 120 16.89 -8.82 13.46
CA THR A 120 16.78 -7.84 12.38
C THR A 120 15.34 -7.79 11.90
N ALA A 121 14.69 -6.64 12.08
CA ALA A 121 13.33 -6.44 11.64
C ALA A 121 13.20 -6.61 10.11
N VAL A 122 12.27 -7.44 9.68
CA VAL A 122 11.96 -7.69 8.27
C VAL A 122 10.66 -7.01 7.92
N ALA A 123 10.71 -6.09 6.97
CA ALA A 123 9.52 -5.43 6.45
C ALA A 123 8.77 -6.33 5.46
N GLY A 124 7.45 -6.31 5.55
CA GLY A 124 6.57 -6.90 4.55
C GLY A 124 6.48 -6.06 3.28
N LEU A 125 5.85 -6.63 2.27
CA LEU A 125 5.67 -6.04 0.94
C LEU A 125 4.29 -5.40 0.77
N LYS A 126 3.32 -5.78 1.62
CA LYS A 126 1.93 -5.34 1.54
C LYS A 126 1.60 -4.29 2.61
N ALA A 127 0.59 -3.49 2.31
CA ALA A 127 0.09 -2.49 3.24
C ALA A 127 -1.31 -2.87 3.73
N PHE A 128 -1.47 -2.97 5.06
CA PHE A 128 -2.70 -3.35 5.75
C PHE A 128 -3.42 -2.13 6.34
N LYS A 129 -4.74 -2.08 6.20
CA LYS A 129 -5.60 -1.13 6.92
C LYS A 129 -6.00 -1.68 8.28
N THR A 130 -6.32 -2.97 8.34
CA THR A 130 -6.59 -3.69 9.59
C THR A 130 -5.82 -5.00 9.60
N ILE A 131 -5.46 -5.48 10.79
CA ILE A 131 -4.87 -6.80 10.99
C ILE A 131 -5.73 -7.54 12.02
N THR A 132 -6.20 -8.72 11.64
CA THR A 132 -7.11 -9.55 12.44
C THR A 132 -6.44 -10.82 12.96
N GLN A 133 -5.30 -11.22 12.37
CA GLN A 133 -4.56 -12.39 12.79
C GLN A 133 -3.06 -12.23 12.51
N VAL A 134 -2.26 -12.75 13.42
CA VAL A 134 -0.81 -12.94 13.27
C VAL A 134 -0.50 -14.38 13.64
N ALA A 135 -0.17 -15.22 12.67
CA ALA A 135 0.13 -16.63 12.88
C ALA A 135 1.64 -16.89 12.72
N VAL A 136 2.23 -17.65 13.63
CA VAL A 136 3.65 -18.01 13.61
C VAL A 136 3.79 -19.48 13.29
N SER A 137 4.74 -19.84 12.45
CA SER A 137 4.90 -21.21 11.92
C SER A 137 5.47 -22.22 12.92
N ALA A 138 6.24 -21.75 13.93
CA ALA A 138 6.85 -22.60 14.97
C ALA A 138 7.21 -21.77 16.20
N ALA A 139 7.64 -22.45 17.29
CA ALA A 139 8.15 -21.80 18.47
C ALA A 139 9.32 -20.86 18.17
N LEU A 140 9.42 -19.76 18.91
CA LEU A 140 10.54 -18.84 18.90
C LEU A 140 11.37 -19.02 20.17
N ALA A 141 12.67 -18.82 20.04
CA ALA A 141 13.57 -18.76 21.19
C ALA A 141 13.47 -17.37 21.87
N GLY A 142 13.22 -16.33 21.10
CA GLY A 142 12.99 -14.97 21.57
C GLY A 142 11.52 -14.59 21.64
N ASN A 143 11.29 -13.33 21.92
CA ASN A 143 9.96 -12.72 21.87
C ASN A 143 9.69 -12.14 20.46
N LEU A 144 8.50 -12.43 19.93
CA LEU A 144 8.01 -11.82 18.71
C LEU A 144 7.57 -10.38 18.96
N THR A 145 7.93 -9.47 18.07
CA THR A 145 7.24 -8.18 17.89
C THR A 145 6.71 -8.04 16.48
N VAL A 146 5.59 -7.37 16.33
CA VAL A 146 5.01 -7.00 15.03
C VAL A 146 4.64 -5.53 15.07
N GLY A 147 5.27 -4.78 14.19
CA GLY A 147 5.13 -3.32 14.12
C GLY A 147 4.52 -2.83 12.84
N SER A 148 4.38 -1.50 12.75
CA SER A 148 4.07 -0.77 11.52
C SER A 148 5.32 -0.08 10.99
N THR A 149 5.33 0.18 9.67
CA THR A 149 6.40 0.90 8.99
C THR A 149 5.88 2.20 8.36
N ASP A 150 6.77 3.02 7.79
CA ASP A 150 6.40 4.20 6.99
C ASP A 150 6.04 3.85 5.53
N VAL A 151 5.90 2.57 5.19
CA VAL A 151 5.36 2.12 3.91
C VAL A 151 3.86 2.39 3.91
N LEU A 152 3.39 3.23 3.00
CA LEU A 152 1.99 3.63 2.87
C LEU A 152 1.37 2.93 1.66
N GLY A 153 0.26 2.23 1.85
CA GLY A 153 -0.50 1.60 0.78
C GLY A 153 -1.26 2.63 -0.03
N LEU A 154 -1.22 2.48 -1.35
CA LEU A 154 -1.95 3.37 -2.24
C LEU A 154 -3.43 2.95 -2.36
N PRO A 155 -4.36 3.93 -2.49
CA PRO A 155 -5.78 3.62 -2.66
C PRO A 155 -6.10 3.05 -4.05
N TYR A 156 -5.26 3.32 -5.03
CA TYR A 156 -5.45 2.91 -6.41
C TYR A 156 -4.22 2.16 -6.90
N ARG A 157 -4.43 1.25 -7.86
CA ARG A 157 -3.35 0.51 -8.50
C ARG A 157 -2.52 1.44 -9.36
N VAL A 158 -1.25 1.55 -9.04
CA VAL A 158 -0.25 2.34 -9.77
C VAL A 158 0.89 1.42 -10.15
N THR A 159 1.10 1.18 -11.43
CA THR A 159 2.12 0.26 -11.95
C THR A 159 3.37 0.97 -12.47
N ASP A 160 3.38 2.30 -12.50
CA ASP A 160 4.50 3.09 -12.97
C ASP A 160 4.65 4.39 -12.18
N ALA A 161 5.87 4.75 -11.83
CA ALA A 161 6.19 5.96 -11.07
C ALA A 161 5.75 7.25 -11.78
N GLY A 162 5.69 7.25 -13.12
CA GLY A 162 5.23 8.39 -13.89
C GLY A 162 3.77 8.79 -13.64
N TYR A 163 2.99 7.91 -13.02
CA TYR A 163 1.62 8.20 -12.60
C TYR A 163 1.51 8.80 -11.19
N ILE A 164 2.61 8.93 -10.48
CA ILE A 164 2.68 9.79 -9.30
C ILE A 164 3.06 11.19 -9.76
N LEU A 165 2.06 11.99 -10.07
CA LEU A 165 2.23 13.33 -10.66
C LEU A 165 2.85 14.32 -9.67
N ARG A 166 2.60 14.10 -8.38
CA ARG A 166 3.17 14.87 -7.29
C ARG A 166 3.19 14.04 -6.01
N SER A 167 4.24 14.20 -5.24
CA SER A 167 4.34 13.74 -3.86
C SER A 167 4.92 14.87 -3.01
N GLY A 168 4.39 15.09 -1.82
CA GLY A 168 4.99 16.13 -0.96
C GLY A 168 4.28 16.33 0.36
N TRP A 169 5.08 16.73 1.33
CA TRP A 169 4.57 17.21 2.61
C TRP A 169 3.95 18.60 2.46
N ALA A 170 2.86 18.87 3.18
CA ALA A 170 2.18 20.16 3.11
C ALA A 170 3.14 21.32 3.44
N GLY A 171 3.08 22.37 2.62
CA GLY A 171 3.97 23.51 2.70
C GLY A 171 5.29 23.38 1.92
N ALA A 172 5.63 22.19 1.42
CA ALA A 172 6.78 22.01 0.56
C ALA A 172 6.41 22.26 -0.91
N LEU A 173 7.25 23.04 -1.61
CA LEU A 173 7.09 23.28 -3.07
C LEU A 173 7.67 22.13 -3.89
N ALA A 174 8.77 21.54 -3.45
CA ALA A 174 9.41 20.42 -4.11
C ALA A 174 8.65 19.11 -3.86
N ASN A 175 8.74 18.18 -4.81
CA ASN A 175 8.30 16.81 -4.58
C ASN A 175 9.14 16.17 -3.48
N ASP A 176 8.48 15.30 -2.70
CA ASP A 176 9.17 14.43 -1.76
C ASP A 176 10.02 13.39 -2.52
N ALA A 177 11.25 13.19 -2.09
CA ALA A 177 12.18 12.22 -2.67
C ALA A 177 11.94 10.78 -2.15
N GLY A 178 10.71 10.47 -1.77
CA GLY A 178 10.32 9.15 -1.27
C GLY A 178 10.43 8.05 -2.32
N THR A 179 10.25 6.81 -1.87
CA THR A 179 10.35 5.63 -2.72
C THR A 179 8.96 5.12 -3.08
N PHE A 180 8.69 5.01 -4.37
CA PHE A 180 7.51 4.34 -4.90
C PHE A 180 7.85 2.90 -5.25
N VAL A 181 7.01 1.96 -4.81
CA VAL A 181 7.02 0.57 -5.24
C VAL A 181 5.77 0.32 -6.08
N ALA A 182 5.97 -0.07 -7.33
CA ALA A 182 4.88 -0.33 -8.25
C ALA A 182 3.99 -1.48 -7.77
N ALA A 183 2.71 -1.43 -8.16
CA ALA A 183 1.77 -2.51 -7.92
C ALA A 183 2.30 -3.84 -8.48
N ASP A 184 2.22 -4.89 -7.69
CA ASP A 184 2.49 -6.24 -8.17
C ASP A 184 1.37 -6.68 -9.11
N THR A 185 1.75 -7.16 -10.28
CA THR A 185 0.81 -7.59 -11.34
C THR A 185 0.65 -9.11 -11.40
N THR A 186 1.29 -9.84 -10.49
CA THR A 186 1.17 -11.31 -10.40
C THR A 186 -0.29 -11.71 -10.17
N SER A 187 -0.78 -12.64 -10.96
CA SER A 187 -2.16 -13.13 -10.88
C SER A 187 -2.19 -14.66 -10.92
N PRO A 188 -2.81 -15.31 -9.94
CA PRO A 188 -3.40 -14.71 -8.73
C PRO A 188 -2.32 -14.14 -7.80
N ALA A 189 -2.68 -13.13 -7.02
CA ALA A 189 -1.85 -12.66 -5.92
C ALA A 189 -1.75 -13.78 -4.84
N THR A 190 -0.64 -13.83 -4.12
CA THR A 190 -0.37 -14.82 -3.07
C THR A 190 0.13 -14.15 -1.81
N ALA A 191 0.27 -14.88 -0.71
CA ALA A 191 0.80 -14.34 0.55
C ALA A 191 2.27 -13.86 0.45
N THR A 192 2.97 -14.17 -0.62
CA THR A 192 4.38 -13.78 -0.85
C THR A 192 4.58 -12.82 -2.01
N THR A 193 3.52 -12.45 -2.72
CA THR A 193 3.58 -11.39 -3.76
C THR A 193 3.53 -10.01 -3.12
N GLY A 194 3.91 -8.99 -3.88
CA GLY A 194 3.85 -7.60 -3.46
C GLY A 194 2.43 -7.06 -3.33
N ASP A 195 2.33 -5.78 -2.98
CA ASP A 195 1.05 -5.07 -2.88
C ASP A 195 0.43 -4.89 -4.27
N VAL A 196 -0.84 -5.26 -4.41
CA VAL A 196 -1.56 -5.21 -5.70
C VAL A 196 -1.89 -3.78 -6.17
N ARG A 197 -1.73 -2.78 -5.32
CA ARG A 197 -1.92 -1.36 -5.66
C ARG A 197 -0.63 -0.57 -5.71
N GLY A 198 0.42 -1.09 -5.10
CA GLY A 198 1.69 -0.42 -4.90
C GLY A 198 1.73 0.41 -3.62
N THR A 199 2.92 0.81 -3.26
CA THR A 199 3.17 1.51 -2.00
C THR A 199 4.05 2.73 -2.21
N TYR A 200 4.01 3.64 -1.24
CA TYR A 200 4.87 4.81 -1.19
C TYR A 200 5.52 4.95 0.19
N VAL A 201 6.83 5.16 0.20
CA VAL A 201 7.58 5.45 1.43
C VAL A 201 8.07 6.89 1.35
N PRO A 202 7.61 7.79 2.22
CA PRO A 202 8.11 9.17 2.23
C PRO A 202 9.60 9.22 2.57
N SER A 203 10.30 10.24 2.06
CA SER A 203 11.73 10.44 2.32
C SER A 203 12.03 10.81 3.79
N SER A 204 11.04 11.28 4.51
CA SER A 204 11.12 11.55 5.96
C SER A 204 9.96 10.89 6.68
N SER A 205 10.24 10.36 7.86
CA SER A 205 9.26 9.60 8.65
C SER A 205 7.99 10.39 8.96
N ALA A 206 6.88 9.67 8.94
CA ALA A 206 5.59 10.15 9.42
C ALA A 206 5.65 10.46 10.93
N ASN A 207 4.84 11.39 11.41
CA ASN A 207 4.87 11.82 12.80
C ASN A 207 3.49 12.14 13.41
N GLY A 208 2.40 11.80 12.72
CA GLY A 208 1.03 12.06 13.18
C GLY A 208 0.58 13.53 13.10
N SER A 209 1.43 14.42 12.57
CA SER A 209 1.09 15.85 12.51
C SER A 209 1.28 16.46 11.13
N ARG A 210 2.19 15.89 10.32
CA ARG A 210 2.49 16.39 8.99
C ARG A 210 1.57 15.76 7.97
N ARG A 211 0.97 16.60 7.14
CA ARG A 211 0.11 16.19 6.04
C ARG A 211 0.95 15.81 4.82
N LEU A 212 0.73 14.62 4.29
CA LEU A 212 1.32 14.15 3.04
C LEU A 212 0.26 14.17 1.94
N VAL A 213 0.63 14.68 0.78
CA VAL A 213 -0.27 14.75 -0.39
C VAL A 213 0.39 14.05 -1.56
N LEU A 214 -0.30 13.07 -2.14
CA LEU A 214 0.08 12.41 -3.39
C LEU A 214 -0.98 12.70 -4.44
N ALA A 215 -0.58 13.18 -5.61
CA ALA A 215 -1.44 13.30 -6.78
C ALA A 215 -1.21 12.11 -7.70
N LEU A 216 -2.21 11.25 -7.84
CA LEU A 216 -2.15 10.01 -8.60
C LEU A 216 -2.89 10.20 -9.93
N GLY A 217 -2.19 10.02 -11.04
CA GLY A 217 -2.79 9.97 -12.36
C GLY A 217 -3.24 8.55 -12.68
N LEU A 218 -4.53 8.36 -12.92
CA LEU A 218 -5.07 7.07 -13.34
C LEU A 218 -5.57 7.15 -14.79
N THR A 219 -5.13 6.20 -15.60
CA THR A 219 -5.65 6.11 -16.95
C THR A 219 -7.06 5.55 -16.93
N GLY A 220 -7.92 6.14 -17.76
CA GLY A 220 -9.26 5.60 -18.01
C GLY A 220 -9.31 4.49 -19.05
N LEU A 221 -8.17 4.13 -19.66
CA LEU A 221 -8.11 3.11 -20.69
C LEU A 221 -8.20 1.71 -20.08
N GLN A 222 -9.19 0.94 -20.53
CA GLN A 222 -9.39 -0.45 -20.11
C GLN A 222 -8.72 -1.46 -21.03
N ALA A 223 -8.09 -1.01 -22.09
CA ALA A 223 -7.41 -1.83 -23.07
C ALA A 223 -6.06 -1.21 -23.47
N GLY A 224 -5.19 -2.02 -24.04
CA GLY A 224 -3.86 -1.61 -24.46
C GLY A 224 -2.84 -1.61 -23.33
N PRO A 225 -1.68 -0.95 -23.51
CA PRO A 225 -0.56 -1.05 -22.56
C PRO A 225 -0.86 -0.49 -21.16
N ASN A 226 -1.89 0.33 -21.04
CA ASN A 226 -2.29 0.93 -19.77
C ASN A 226 -3.49 0.24 -19.11
N ALA A 227 -3.94 -0.90 -19.61
CA ALA A 227 -5.07 -1.64 -19.06
C ALA A 227 -4.86 -2.01 -17.59
N THR A 228 -3.63 -2.26 -17.18
CA THR A 228 -3.26 -2.57 -15.80
C THR A 228 -3.34 -1.38 -14.84
N GLN A 229 -3.47 -0.17 -15.36
CA GLN A 229 -3.63 1.05 -14.58
C GLN A 229 -5.09 1.34 -14.22
N THR A 230 -6.01 0.61 -14.80
CA THR A 230 -7.43 0.85 -14.62
C THR A 230 -7.89 0.44 -13.22
N GLY A 231 -8.13 1.45 -12.42
CA GLY A 231 -8.96 1.41 -11.25
C GLY A 231 -8.50 0.52 -10.09
N ALA A 232 -8.89 0.92 -8.91
CA ALA A 232 -8.69 0.18 -7.69
C ALA A 232 -9.60 -1.05 -7.59
N ILE A 233 -10.75 -1.01 -8.27
CA ILE A 233 -11.87 -1.92 -8.04
C ILE A 233 -11.66 -3.28 -8.73
N GLY A 234 -10.74 -3.38 -9.69
CA GLY A 234 -10.42 -4.63 -10.38
C GLY A 234 -9.27 -5.44 -9.78
N VAL A 235 -8.77 -5.05 -8.62
CA VAL A 235 -7.61 -5.67 -7.98
C VAL A 235 -8.06 -6.51 -6.82
N THR A 236 -7.66 -7.77 -6.80
CA THR A 236 -7.95 -8.68 -5.68
C THR A 236 -6.65 -8.98 -4.94
N PRO A 237 -6.50 -8.56 -3.66
CA PRO A 237 -5.39 -8.96 -2.82
C PRO A 237 -5.40 -10.48 -2.55
N ALA A 238 -4.30 -11.01 -2.05
CA ALA A 238 -4.17 -12.42 -1.68
C ALA A 238 -4.62 -12.64 -0.26
#